data_184014e8048cfa6bbae05dc0ab92af02
#
_entry.id   184014e8048cfa6bbae05dc0ab92af02
#
_cell.length_a   1.000
_cell.length_b   1.000
_cell.length_c   1.000
_cell.angle_alpha   90.00
_cell.angle_beta   90.00
_cell.angle_gamma   90.00
#
_symmetry.space_group_name_H-M   'P 1'
#
loop_
_entity.id
_entity.type
_entity.pdbx_description
1 polymer ?
#
loop_
_entity_poly.entity_id
_entity_poly.type
_entity_poly.pdbx_seq_one_letter_code
_entity_poly.pdbx_strand_id
1 'polypeptide(L)'
;GEGAPLFPKVLQLKQGFEEKIETYKPNGQMFLLSIWVSNPDAKVLGAEIVQCWVRSDCAVIPRSVVYEKGTNTKAEVKKSTAEMKVSQNTALAATKSLLEKKFPDVNTSELVDAALNISLKNTGGPSGGLIFALGLTEFLTPADLLQGRKIAASGTITATGKVGPIGGITEKIIAAKRVGATVLFASQENCEDLPT
;
A
#
# COMPACT_ATOMS: atom_id res chain seq x y z
N GLY A 1 -0.42 -7.62 11.40
CA GLY A 1 -0.57 -6.59 10.38
C GLY A 1 -1.28 -5.35 10.91
N GLU A 2 -1.06 -4.23 10.28
CA GLU A 2 -1.61 -2.93 10.65
C GLU A 2 -2.20 -2.24 9.42
N GLY A 3 -3.19 -1.34 9.68
CA GLY A 3 -3.75 -0.44 8.67
C GLY A 3 -3.48 1.02 9.06
N ALA A 4 -2.85 1.77 8.18
CA ALA A 4 -2.60 3.20 8.36
C ALA A 4 -3.57 4.03 7.51
N PRO A 5 -4.25 5.05 8.08
CA PRO A 5 -5.08 5.96 7.30
C PRO A 5 -4.24 6.66 6.23
N LEU A 6 -4.71 6.62 4.98
CA LEU A 6 -3.99 7.24 3.86
C LEU A 6 -4.04 8.76 3.95
N PHE A 7 -5.19 9.32 4.34
CA PHE A 7 -5.41 10.75 4.49
C PHE A 7 -5.58 11.16 5.95
N PRO A 8 -5.17 12.34 6.32
CA PRO A 8 -4.31 13.28 5.58
C PRO A 8 -2.82 13.04 5.79
N LYS A 9 -2.43 11.99 6.52
CA LYS A 9 -1.05 11.85 7.03
C LYS A 9 -0.08 11.20 6.06
N VAL A 10 -0.54 10.20 5.31
CA VAL A 10 0.32 9.42 4.42
C VAL A 10 0.43 10.08 3.06
N LEU A 11 -0.68 10.51 2.47
CA LEU A 11 -0.73 11.15 1.16
C LEU A 11 -1.13 12.61 1.28
N GLN A 12 -0.26 13.51 0.82
CA GLN A 12 -0.45 14.97 0.85
C GLN A 12 0.21 15.63 -0.37
N LEU A 13 -0.24 16.82 -0.74
CA LEU A 13 0.57 17.71 -1.59
C LEU A 13 1.72 18.32 -0.77
N LYS A 14 2.85 18.53 -1.44
CA LYS A 14 3.93 19.35 -0.89
C LYS A 14 3.58 20.81 -0.97
N GLN A 15 4.10 21.57 -0.02
CA GLN A 15 3.97 23.03 0.02
C GLN A 15 4.37 23.67 -1.32
N GLY A 16 3.55 24.57 -1.82
CA GLY A 16 3.74 25.27 -3.09
C GLY A 16 3.06 24.61 -4.30
N PHE A 17 2.41 23.45 -4.12
CA PHE A 17 1.61 22.82 -5.17
C PHE A 17 0.11 22.93 -4.94
N GLU A 18 -0.34 23.39 -3.78
CA GLU A 18 -1.76 23.50 -3.42
C GLU A 18 -2.53 24.47 -4.31
N GLU A 19 -1.86 25.50 -4.84
CA GLU A 19 -2.45 26.47 -5.78
C GLU A 19 -2.45 25.98 -7.24
N LYS A 20 -1.66 24.96 -7.54
CA LYS A 20 -1.47 24.44 -8.90
C LYS A 20 -2.26 23.18 -9.19
N ILE A 21 -2.55 22.40 -8.15
CA ILE A 21 -3.23 21.12 -8.25
C ILE A 21 -4.50 21.18 -7.42
N GLU A 22 -5.64 21.09 -8.10
CA GLU A 22 -6.93 21.02 -7.43
C GLU A 22 -7.06 19.66 -6.72
N THR A 23 -7.52 19.70 -5.47
CA THR A 23 -7.72 18.51 -4.65
C THR A 23 -9.09 18.48 -4.03
N TYR A 24 -9.60 17.29 -3.80
CA TYR A 24 -10.92 17.05 -3.27
C TYR A 24 -10.81 16.33 -1.92
N LYS A 25 -11.67 16.73 -0.98
CA LYS A 25 -11.68 16.09 0.34
C LYS A 25 -12.35 14.72 0.24
N PRO A 26 -11.67 13.64 0.63
CA PRO A 26 -12.25 12.31 0.61
C PRO A 26 -13.49 12.19 1.50
N ASN A 27 -14.56 11.60 0.98
CA ASN A 27 -15.76 11.26 1.73
C ASN A 27 -15.70 9.80 2.16
N GLY A 28 -14.96 9.51 3.23
CA GLY A 28 -14.69 8.17 3.74
C GLY A 28 -13.24 8.02 4.19
N GLN A 29 -12.79 6.81 4.30
CA GLN A 29 -11.42 6.51 4.73
C GLN A 29 -10.77 5.45 3.84
N MET A 30 -9.50 5.65 3.54
CA MET A 30 -8.63 4.66 2.88
C MET A 30 -7.52 4.22 3.81
N PHE A 31 -7.18 2.93 3.75
CA PHE A 31 -6.15 2.35 4.60
C PHE A 31 -5.09 1.62 3.78
N LEU A 32 -3.85 2.04 3.98
CA LEU A 32 -2.67 1.28 3.58
C LEU A 32 -2.49 0.13 4.57
N LEU A 33 -2.34 -1.08 4.08
CA LEU A 33 -2.12 -2.28 4.89
C LEU A 33 -0.64 -2.67 4.88
N SER A 34 -0.09 -2.91 6.07
CA SER A 34 1.26 -3.42 6.27
C SER A 34 1.25 -4.69 7.14
N ILE A 35 2.28 -5.49 6.98
CA ILE A 35 2.56 -6.64 7.84
C ILE A 35 3.93 -6.47 8.49
N TRP A 36 4.07 -6.96 9.70
CA TRP A 36 5.35 -7.04 10.38
C TRP A 36 6.04 -8.35 10.04
N VAL A 37 7.27 -8.26 9.59
CA VAL A 37 8.11 -9.42 9.30
C VAL A 37 9.39 -9.29 10.12
N SER A 38 9.83 -10.38 10.75
CA SER A 38 11.11 -10.41 11.46
C SER A 38 12.25 -10.11 10.50
N ASN A 39 13.22 -9.32 10.93
CA ASN A 39 14.38 -9.00 10.10
C ASN A 39 15.15 -10.26 9.69
N PRO A 40 15.87 -10.26 8.56
CA PRO A 40 16.65 -11.41 8.10
C PRO A 40 17.68 -11.92 9.13
N ASP A 41 18.23 -11.03 9.95
CA ASP A 41 19.22 -11.34 10.97
C ASP A 41 18.61 -11.62 12.35
N ALA A 42 17.28 -11.58 12.48
CA ALA A 42 16.60 -11.83 13.75
C ALA A 42 16.78 -13.27 14.20
N LYS A 43 17.14 -13.43 15.49
CA LYS A 43 17.16 -14.73 16.16
C LYS A 43 15.80 -14.95 16.80
N VAL A 44 14.97 -15.74 16.15
CA VAL A 44 13.66 -16.11 16.68
C VAL A 44 13.82 -17.24 17.69
N LEU A 45 13.32 -17.04 18.89
CA LEU A 45 13.37 -18.04 19.96
C LEU A 45 12.21 -19.05 19.82
N GLY A 46 12.42 -20.30 20.28
CA GLY A 46 11.39 -21.33 20.24
C GLY A 46 10.09 -20.93 20.93
N ALA A 47 10.18 -20.19 22.04
CA ALA A 47 8.99 -19.68 22.74
C ALA A 47 8.17 -18.69 21.87
N GLU A 48 8.82 -17.86 21.05
CA GLU A 48 8.14 -16.93 20.15
C GLU A 48 7.41 -17.69 19.02
N ILE A 49 8.00 -18.80 18.54
CA ILE A 49 7.36 -19.68 17.56
C ILE A 49 6.09 -20.30 18.15
N VAL A 50 6.18 -20.85 19.36
CA VAL A 50 5.02 -21.44 20.05
C VAL A 50 3.95 -20.39 20.30
N GLN A 51 4.32 -19.20 20.75
CA GLN A 51 3.40 -18.07 20.95
C GLN A 51 2.72 -17.67 19.62
N CYS A 52 3.45 -17.69 18.51
CA CYS A 52 2.89 -17.40 17.19
C CYS A 52 1.86 -18.46 16.76
N TRP A 53 2.10 -19.74 17.04
CA TRP A 53 1.18 -20.81 16.65
C TRP A 53 -0.19 -20.76 17.35
N VAL A 54 -0.27 -20.18 18.53
CA VAL A 54 -1.55 -20.03 19.25
C VAL A 54 -2.28 -18.73 18.88
N ARG A 55 -1.69 -17.91 18.00
CA ARG A 55 -2.26 -16.63 17.56
C ARG A 55 -2.79 -16.74 16.14
N SER A 56 -3.99 -16.22 15.90
CA SER A 56 -4.62 -16.15 14.57
C SER A 56 -4.03 -15.08 13.65
N ASP A 57 -3.21 -14.16 14.20
CA ASP A 57 -2.64 -13.01 13.48
C ASP A 57 -1.13 -13.11 13.28
N CYS A 58 -0.58 -14.29 13.44
CA CYS A 58 0.85 -14.58 13.32
C CYS A 58 1.05 -15.84 12.45
N ALA A 59 2.06 -15.80 11.59
CA ALA A 59 2.48 -16.93 10.78
C ALA A 59 3.98 -17.19 10.96
N VAL A 60 4.34 -18.47 11.08
CA VAL A 60 5.74 -18.91 11.06
C VAL A 60 6.06 -19.42 9.67
N ILE A 61 6.88 -18.68 8.96
CA ILE A 61 7.23 -18.94 7.56
C ILE A 61 8.74 -19.19 7.49
N PRO A 62 9.21 -20.20 6.74
CA PRO A 62 10.64 -20.42 6.55
C PRO A 62 11.32 -19.16 6.00
N ARG A 63 12.49 -18.81 6.56
CA ARG A 63 13.27 -17.63 6.14
C ARG A 63 13.53 -17.61 4.63
N SER A 64 13.78 -18.77 4.03
CA SER A 64 14.06 -18.93 2.59
C SER A 64 12.87 -18.60 1.68
N VAL A 65 11.65 -18.56 2.21
CA VAL A 65 10.44 -18.14 1.48
C VAL A 65 10.31 -16.62 1.45
N VAL A 66 10.80 -15.95 2.52
CA VAL A 66 10.67 -14.50 2.68
C VAL A 66 11.89 -13.75 2.16
N TYR A 67 13.08 -14.28 2.37
CA TYR A 67 14.35 -13.60 2.08
C TYR A 67 15.25 -14.45 1.19
N GLU A 68 15.94 -13.79 0.27
CA GLU A 68 16.98 -14.40 -0.53
C GLU A 68 18.15 -14.89 0.35
N LYS A 69 18.84 -15.93 -0.10
CA LYS A 69 19.99 -16.47 0.62
C LYS A 69 21.09 -15.41 0.74
N GLY A 70 21.59 -15.20 1.96
CA GLY A 70 22.65 -14.23 2.24
C GLY A 70 22.16 -12.79 2.46
N THR A 71 20.86 -12.52 2.36
CA THR A 71 20.31 -11.20 2.69
C THR A 71 20.49 -10.90 4.17
N ASN A 72 20.88 -9.65 4.48
CA ASN A 72 20.93 -9.10 5.84
C ASN A 72 19.94 -7.93 5.98
N THR A 73 19.69 -7.50 7.21
CA THR A 73 18.73 -6.45 7.53
C THR A 73 18.99 -5.14 6.77
N LYS A 74 20.27 -4.72 6.64
CA LYS A 74 20.62 -3.48 5.93
C LYS A 74 20.30 -3.55 4.43
N ALA A 75 20.61 -4.68 3.80
CA ALA A 75 20.31 -4.92 2.40
C ALA A 75 18.78 -4.96 2.16
N GLU A 76 18.03 -5.64 3.05
CA GLU A 76 16.58 -5.72 2.95
C GLU A 76 15.91 -4.36 3.12
N VAL A 77 16.29 -3.56 4.10
CA VAL A 77 15.77 -2.20 4.29
C VAL A 77 16.03 -1.34 3.04
N LYS A 78 17.23 -1.42 2.46
CA LYS A 78 17.56 -0.68 1.23
C LYS A 78 16.68 -1.14 0.06
N LYS A 79 16.52 -2.45 -0.14
CA LYS A 79 15.68 -3.05 -1.19
C LYS A 79 14.23 -2.62 -1.03
N SER A 80 13.65 -2.82 0.15
CA SER A 80 12.23 -2.53 0.40
C SER A 80 11.91 -1.03 0.33
N THR A 81 12.86 -0.15 0.69
CA THR A 81 12.73 1.30 0.51
C THR A 81 12.72 1.67 -0.98
N ALA A 82 13.60 1.08 -1.78
CA ALA A 82 13.63 1.29 -3.22
C ALA A 82 12.34 0.80 -3.90
N GLU A 83 11.86 -0.39 -3.53
CA GLU A 83 10.60 -0.95 -4.01
C GLU A 83 9.39 -0.06 -3.68
N MET A 84 9.34 0.50 -2.47
CA MET A 84 8.32 1.46 -2.07
C MET A 84 8.34 2.71 -2.95
N LYS A 85 9.53 3.24 -3.26
CA LYS A 85 9.67 4.41 -4.13
C LYS A 85 9.19 4.12 -5.57
N VAL A 86 9.56 2.96 -6.10
CA VAL A 86 9.06 2.48 -7.40
C VAL A 86 7.53 2.35 -7.37
N SER A 87 6.98 1.77 -6.32
CA SER A 87 5.54 1.61 -6.12
C SER A 87 4.78 2.95 -6.14
N GLN A 88 5.34 3.98 -5.49
CA GLN A 88 4.77 5.34 -5.52
C GLN A 88 4.81 5.94 -6.93
N ASN A 89 5.93 5.79 -7.63
CA ASN A 89 6.10 6.33 -8.99
C ASN A 89 5.18 5.64 -10.00
N THR A 90 5.04 4.32 -9.92
CA THR A 90 4.13 3.57 -10.80
C THR A 90 2.66 3.87 -10.49
N ALA A 91 2.31 4.05 -9.22
CA ALA A 91 0.97 4.50 -8.85
C ALA A 91 0.63 5.87 -9.42
N LEU A 92 1.57 6.82 -9.35
CA LEU A 92 1.41 8.14 -9.95
C LEU A 92 1.23 8.05 -11.48
N ALA A 93 2.06 7.27 -12.18
CA ALA A 93 1.95 7.08 -13.62
C ALA A 93 0.62 6.42 -14.02
N ALA A 94 0.18 5.39 -13.28
CA ALA A 94 -1.11 4.74 -13.48
C ALA A 94 -2.28 5.71 -13.28
N THR A 95 -2.22 6.53 -12.23
CA THR A 95 -3.23 7.56 -11.96
C THR A 95 -3.27 8.59 -13.08
N LYS A 96 -2.14 9.12 -13.53
CA LYS A 96 -2.09 10.07 -14.66
C LYS A 96 -2.74 9.49 -15.91
N SER A 97 -2.38 8.27 -16.28
CA SER A 97 -2.98 7.57 -17.43
C SER A 97 -4.50 7.38 -17.29
N LEU A 98 -4.98 7.12 -16.07
CA LEU A 98 -6.42 7.02 -15.79
C LEU A 98 -7.11 8.38 -15.93
N LEU A 99 -6.53 9.43 -15.32
CA LEU A 99 -7.08 10.78 -15.34
C LEU A 99 -7.19 11.31 -16.78
N GLU A 100 -6.15 11.21 -17.56
CA GLU A 100 -6.15 11.62 -18.97
C GLU A 100 -7.24 10.94 -19.80
N LYS A 101 -7.58 9.70 -19.49
CA LYS A 101 -8.60 8.91 -20.22
C LYS A 101 -10.03 9.15 -19.71
N LYS A 102 -10.22 9.31 -18.41
CA LYS A 102 -11.54 9.29 -17.75
C LYS A 102 -11.97 10.64 -17.19
N PHE A 103 -11.01 11.53 -16.93
CA PHE A 103 -11.22 12.84 -16.32
C PHE A 103 -10.39 13.90 -17.07
N PRO A 104 -10.68 14.14 -18.38
CA PRO A 104 -9.84 15.02 -19.22
C PRO A 104 -9.80 16.47 -18.72
N ASP A 105 -10.76 16.87 -17.90
CA ASP A 105 -10.79 18.22 -17.31
C ASP A 105 -9.80 18.38 -16.14
N VAL A 106 -9.24 17.29 -15.62
CA VAL A 106 -8.21 17.35 -14.57
C VAL A 106 -6.86 17.64 -15.17
N ASN A 107 -6.27 18.76 -14.77
CA ASN A 107 -4.92 19.12 -15.23
C ASN A 107 -3.86 18.22 -14.57
N THR A 108 -3.23 17.36 -15.35
CA THR A 108 -2.19 16.44 -14.90
C THR A 108 -0.76 16.96 -15.12
N SER A 109 -0.58 18.14 -15.72
CA SER A 109 0.75 18.67 -16.09
C SER A 109 1.65 18.90 -14.88
N GLU A 110 1.09 19.41 -13.79
CA GLU A 110 1.80 19.68 -12.53
C GLU A 110 1.87 18.46 -11.61
N LEU A 111 1.22 17.35 -11.99
CA LEU A 111 1.20 16.11 -11.23
C LEU A 111 2.51 15.33 -11.46
N VAL A 112 3.53 15.71 -10.74
CA VAL A 112 4.86 15.11 -10.77
C VAL A 112 5.19 14.49 -9.40
N ASP A 113 6.15 13.57 -9.35
CA ASP A 113 6.61 12.97 -8.08
C ASP A 113 7.02 14.03 -7.05
N ALA A 114 7.61 15.12 -7.52
CA ALA A 114 7.99 16.24 -6.66
C ALA A 114 6.82 16.96 -5.99
N ALA A 115 5.60 16.87 -6.52
CA ALA A 115 4.41 17.52 -5.97
C ALA A 115 3.78 16.74 -4.81
N LEU A 116 4.12 15.45 -4.68
CA LEU A 116 3.51 14.56 -3.69
C LEU A 116 4.44 14.30 -2.51
N ASN A 117 3.86 14.27 -1.33
CA ASN A 117 4.50 13.77 -0.13
C ASN A 117 3.76 12.50 0.32
N ILE A 118 4.42 11.36 0.14
CA ILE A 118 3.94 10.07 0.66
C ILE A 118 4.85 9.70 1.81
N SER A 119 4.39 9.99 3.03
CA SER A 119 5.18 9.80 4.25
C SER A 119 4.83 8.48 4.92
N LEU A 120 5.78 7.56 4.88
CA LEU A 120 5.68 6.26 5.54
C LEU A 120 6.91 6.03 6.42
N LYS A 121 6.67 5.75 7.70
CA LYS A 121 7.74 5.38 8.63
C LYS A 121 7.82 3.86 8.70
N ASN A 122 9.05 3.32 8.55
CA ASN A 122 9.32 1.88 8.72
C ASN A 122 8.46 0.94 7.87
N THR A 123 7.97 1.43 6.73
CA THR A 123 7.15 0.66 5.79
C THR A 123 7.83 0.64 4.43
N GLY A 124 8.00 -0.53 3.87
CA GLY A 124 8.65 -0.74 2.58
C GLY A 124 7.91 -1.76 1.72
N GLY A 125 8.52 -2.10 0.59
CA GLY A 125 7.97 -3.06 -0.35
C GLY A 125 6.98 -2.48 -1.35
N PRO A 126 6.62 -3.23 -2.39
CA PRO A 126 5.87 -2.72 -3.54
C PRO A 126 4.35 -2.78 -3.38
N SER A 127 3.84 -3.36 -2.28
CA SER A 127 2.42 -3.72 -2.11
C SER A 127 1.46 -2.54 -1.86
N GLY A 128 2.00 -1.32 -1.72
CA GLY A 128 1.22 -0.09 -1.55
C GLY A 128 0.74 0.55 -2.86
N GLY A 129 1.19 0.06 -4.02
CA GLY A 129 0.92 0.70 -5.31
C GLY A 129 -0.56 0.90 -5.60
N LEU A 130 -1.37 -0.12 -5.35
CA LEU A 130 -2.81 -0.05 -5.57
C LEU A 130 -3.49 1.02 -4.70
N ILE A 131 -3.21 1.05 -3.40
CA ILE A 131 -3.86 2.03 -2.50
C ILE A 131 -3.38 3.45 -2.79
N PHE A 132 -2.13 3.65 -3.22
CA PHE A 132 -1.65 4.96 -3.64
C PHE A 132 -2.37 5.43 -4.91
N ALA A 133 -2.53 4.57 -5.92
CA ALA A 133 -3.25 4.92 -7.14
C ALA A 133 -4.72 5.25 -6.88
N LEU A 134 -5.41 4.45 -6.07
CA LEU A 134 -6.79 4.71 -5.67
C LEU A 134 -6.90 6.02 -4.86
N GLY A 135 -5.99 6.24 -3.90
CA GLY A 135 -5.96 7.44 -3.10
C GLY A 135 -5.67 8.70 -3.91
N LEU A 136 -4.73 8.64 -4.83
CA LEU A 136 -4.47 9.74 -5.76
C LEU A 136 -5.69 10.05 -6.63
N THR A 137 -6.37 9.03 -7.14
CA THR A 137 -7.58 9.22 -7.94
C THR A 137 -8.67 9.88 -7.12
N GLU A 138 -8.95 9.43 -5.91
CA GLU A 138 -9.91 10.05 -4.99
C GLU A 138 -9.55 11.52 -4.68
N PHE A 139 -8.27 11.78 -4.45
CA PHE A 139 -7.76 13.08 -4.03
C PHE A 139 -7.76 14.12 -5.15
N LEU A 140 -7.63 13.68 -6.41
CA LEU A 140 -7.44 14.53 -7.58
C LEU A 140 -8.68 14.64 -8.48
N THR A 141 -9.76 13.96 -8.13
CA THR A 141 -11.00 14.00 -8.93
C THR A 141 -12.21 14.36 -8.08
N PRO A 142 -13.24 14.99 -8.67
CA PRO A 142 -14.50 15.23 -7.98
C PRO A 142 -15.33 13.96 -7.77
N ALA A 143 -14.85 12.81 -8.26
CA ALA A 143 -15.53 11.54 -8.13
C ALA A 143 -15.43 11.05 -6.68
N ASP A 144 -16.58 10.82 -6.03
CA ASP A 144 -16.64 10.20 -4.70
C ASP A 144 -16.54 8.67 -4.82
N LEU A 145 -15.31 8.15 -4.91
CA LEU A 145 -15.06 6.71 -4.99
C LEU A 145 -15.34 6.02 -3.66
N LEU A 146 -15.19 6.74 -2.55
CA LEU A 146 -15.35 6.18 -1.22
C LEU A 146 -16.81 6.06 -0.80
N GLN A 147 -17.65 7.03 -1.13
CA GLN A 147 -19.08 7.06 -0.78
C GLN A 147 -19.31 6.79 0.72
N GLY A 148 -18.55 7.46 1.58
CA GLY A 148 -18.60 7.30 3.03
C GLY A 148 -18.00 6.00 3.58
N ARG A 149 -17.47 5.10 2.72
CA ARG A 149 -16.97 3.79 3.13
C ARG A 149 -15.54 3.84 3.69
N LYS A 150 -15.21 2.78 4.41
CA LYS A 150 -13.85 2.47 4.83
C LYS A 150 -13.28 1.41 3.89
N ILE A 151 -12.31 1.80 3.06
CA ILE A 151 -11.72 0.95 2.04
C ILE A 151 -10.25 0.68 2.39
N ALA A 152 -9.85 -0.58 2.33
CA ALA A 152 -8.45 -0.98 2.36
C ALA A 152 -8.06 -1.54 0.99
N ALA A 153 -6.79 -1.38 0.60
CA ALA A 153 -6.30 -2.02 -0.61
C ALA A 153 -4.83 -2.41 -0.44
N SER A 154 -4.46 -3.50 -1.10
CA SER A 154 -3.08 -3.92 -1.20
C SER A 154 -2.84 -4.65 -2.52
N GLY A 155 -1.83 -4.20 -3.25
CA GLY A 155 -1.47 -4.72 -4.56
C GLY A 155 -0.27 -3.98 -5.09
N THR A 156 0.55 -4.64 -5.90
CA THR A 156 1.46 -3.93 -6.78
C THR A 156 0.65 -3.29 -7.91
N ILE A 157 1.17 -2.26 -8.55
CA ILE A 157 0.54 -1.67 -9.72
C ILE A 157 1.60 -1.35 -10.77
N THR A 158 1.27 -1.59 -12.04
CA THR A 158 2.10 -1.14 -13.16
C THR A 158 1.69 0.28 -13.58
N ALA A 159 2.54 0.95 -14.34
CA ALA A 159 2.22 2.27 -14.90
C ALA A 159 0.98 2.26 -15.83
N THR A 160 0.60 1.09 -16.34
CA THR A 160 -0.61 0.90 -17.16
C THR A 160 -1.85 0.55 -16.33
N GLY A 161 -1.72 0.46 -14.99
CA GLY A 161 -2.84 0.18 -14.09
C GLY A 161 -3.10 -1.31 -13.84
N LYS A 162 -2.26 -2.24 -14.32
CA LYS A 162 -2.41 -3.66 -13.99
C LYS A 162 -2.03 -3.88 -12.53
N VAL A 163 -2.94 -4.49 -11.76
CA VAL A 163 -2.72 -4.87 -10.35
C VAL A 163 -2.10 -6.25 -10.28
N GLY A 164 -1.03 -6.38 -9.50
CA GLY A 164 -0.34 -7.65 -9.28
C GLY A 164 -0.41 -8.11 -7.82
N PRO A 165 0.00 -9.38 -7.58
CA PRO A 165 -0.14 -10.04 -6.30
C PRO A 165 0.81 -9.45 -5.24
N ILE A 166 0.51 -9.82 -4.00
CA ILE A 166 1.26 -9.41 -2.81
C ILE A 166 1.45 -10.59 -1.86
N GLY A 167 2.44 -10.51 -0.98
CA GLY A 167 2.59 -11.45 0.12
C GLY A 167 1.72 -11.09 1.33
N GLY A 168 1.37 -12.11 2.13
CA GLY A 168 0.69 -11.93 3.41
C GLY A 168 -0.74 -11.42 3.29
N ILE A 169 -1.51 -11.91 2.31
CA ILE A 169 -2.90 -11.48 2.11
C ILE A 169 -3.77 -11.81 3.34
N THR A 170 -3.55 -12.95 3.98
CA THR A 170 -4.29 -13.35 5.18
C THR A 170 -4.08 -12.36 6.33
N GLU A 171 -2.84 -11.98 6.62
CA GLU A 171 -2.51 -10.99 7.65
C GLU A 171 -3.04 -9.60 7.30
N LYS A 172 -3.13 -9.27 6.02
CA LYS A 172 -3.71 -8.01 5.54
C LYS A 172 -5.23 -7.99 5.67
N ILE A 173 -5.90 -9.10 5.46
CA ILE A 173 -7.35 -9.24 5.74
C ILE A 173 -7.62 -8.96 7.22
N ILE A 174 -6.81 -9.53 8.12
CA ILE A 174 -6.92 -9.29 9.56
C ILE A 174 -6.69 -7.80 9.87
N ALA A 175 -5.68 -7.18 9.26
CA ALA A 175 -5.41 -5.75 9.42
C ALA A 175 -6.56 -4.87 8.91
N ALA A 176 -7.15 -5.21 7.76
CA ALA A 176 -8.32 -4.52 7.21
C ALA A 176 -9.53 -4.61 8.15
N LYS A 177 -9.81 -5.79 8.70
CA LYS A 177 -10.86 -5.98 9.70
C LYS A 177 -10.64 -5.13 10.95
N ARG A 178 -9.41 -5.04 11.45
CA ARG A 178 -9.05 -4.24 12.63
C ARG A 178 -9.31 -2.74 12.48
N VAL A 179 -9.10 -2.20 11.28
CA VAL A 179 -9.41 -0.78 11.01
C VAL A 179 -10.86 -0.56 10.62
N GLY A 180 -11.68 -1.62 10.60
CA GLY A 180 -13.08 -1.56 10.25
C GLY A 180 -13.33 -1.30 8.77
N ALA A 181 -12.41 -1.71 7.89
CA ALA A 181 -12.62 -1.62 6.45
C ALA A 181 -13.78 -2.53 6.04
N THR A 182 -14.70 -1.98 5.27
CA THR A 182 -15.87 -2.69 4.74
C THR A 182 -15.62 -3.30 3.37
N VAL A 183 -14.56 -2.81 2.70
CA VAL A 183 -14.10 -3.31 1.39
C VAL A 183 -12.59 -3.47 1.45
N LEU A 184 -12.10 -4.58 0.91
CA LEU A 184 -10.68 -4.82 0.66
C LEU A 184 -10.47 -5.13 -0.83
N PHE A 185 -9.66 -4.31 -1.49
CA PHE A 185 -9.18 -4.60 -2.85
C PHE A 185 -7.82 -5.28 -2.82
N ALA A 186 -7.69 -6.36 -3.57
CA ALA A 186 -6.43 -7.07 -3.78
C ALA A 186 -6.34 -7.58 -5.23
N SER A 187 -5.18 -8.09 -5.62
CA SER A 187 -5.03 -8.74 -6.92
C SER A 187 -5.87 -10.02 -6.99
N GLN A 188 -6.46 -10.27 -8.15
CA GLN A 188 -7.12 -11.55 -8.44
C GLN A 188 -6.17 -12.74 -8.26
N GLU A 189 -4.89 -12.55 -8.53
CA GLU A 189 -3.86 -13.58 -8.35
C GLU A 189 -3.67 -14.02 -6.88
N ASN A 190 -4.15 -13.22 -5.91
CA ASN A 190 -4.16 -13.60 -4.49
C ASN A 190 -5.39 -14.41 -4.07
N CYS A 191 -6.34 -14.70 -4.97
CA CYS A 191 -7.54 -15.47 -4.58
C CYS A 191 -7.20 -16.90 -4.13
N GLU A 192 -6.13 -17.48 -4.66
CA GLU A 192 -5.66 -18.82 -4.25
C GLU A 192 -5.04 -18.85 -2.84
N ASP A 193 -4.58 -17.69 -2.36
CA ASP A 193 -3.97 -17.53 -1.03
C ASP A 193 -4.99 -17.16 0.06
N LEU A 194 -6.27 -17.05 -0.30
CA LEU A 194 -7.31 -16.68 0.67
C LEU A 194 -7.59 -17.82 1.64
N PRO A 195 -7.81 -17.53 2.93
CA PRO A 195 -8.21 -18.55 3.88
C PRO A 195 -9.58 -19.11 3.50
N THR A 196 -9.68 -20.45 3.49
CA THR A 196 -10.93 -21.21 3.29
C THR A 196 -11.85 -21.09 4.49
#